data_380c659d488e4e21f29b349bc9e9feb2
#
_entry.id   380c659d488e4e21f29b349bc9e9feb2
#
_cell.length_a   1.000
_cell.length_b   1.000
_cell.length_c   1.000
_cell.angle_alpha   90.00
_cell.angle_beta   90.00
_cell.angle_gamma   90.00
#
_symmetry.space_group_name_H-M   'P 1'
#
loop_
_entity.id
_entity.type
_entity.pdbx_description
1 polymer ?
#
loop_
_entity_poly.entity_id
_entity_poly.type
_entity_poly.pdbx_seq_one_letter_code
_entity_poly.pdbx_strand_id
1 'polypeptide(L)'
;MAGRGSRLRPHTLTIPKPLIPVAGVPIVEQLVRDIAGVVNQPIEEVAFIIGDPAFFGAEIVEQLLKIASDIGAKGTIYRQLKPQGTGHAIMCAEPSLSGPAVVAYADTLIRAQFSLDPKADSIIWVKKVKQPEAYGVVQLNDQGAITQLVEKPKEFVSNLAVIGIYYFKEIGKLKAALQSVLDEKLIHGGEYQINDGIKRLI
;
A
#
# COMPACT_ATOMS: atom_id res chain seq x y z
N MET A 1 -3.26 -5.86 3.29
CA MET A 1 -4.48 -6.11 4.12
C MET A 1 -4.29 -7.20 5.19
N ALA A 2 -3.11 -7.78 5.35
CA ALA A 2 -2.89 -8.97 6.23
C ALA A 2 -2.94 -8.71 7.75
N GLY A 3 -2.94 -7.46 8.19
CA GLY A 3 -2.98 -7.10 9.61
C GLY A 3 -4.35 -7.31 10.26
N ARG A 4 -4.36 -7.75 11.53
CA ARG A 4 -5.59 -8.03 12.30
C ARG A 4 -6.34 -6.77 12.79
N GLY A 5 -5.79 -5.56 12.61
CA GLY A 5 -6.45 -4.31 13.03
C GLY A 5 -6.71 -4.19 14.53
N SER A 6 -5.85 -4.76 15.37
CA SER A 6 -6.05 -4.89 16.83
C SER A 6 -6.36 -3.57 17.55
N ARG A 7 -5.89 -2.44 17.02
CA ARG A 7 -6.14 -1.10 17.59
C ARG A 7 -7.60 -0.64 17.43
N LEU A 8 -8.39 -1.28 16.56
CA LEU A 8 -9.79 -0.95 16.31
C LEU A 8 -10.76 -1.95 16.95
N ARG A 9 -10.31 -2.77 17.89
CA ARG A 9 -11.20 -3.63 18.67
C ARG A 9 -12.20 -2.79 19.47
N PRO A 10 -13.48 -3.21 19.59
CA PRO A 10 -14.01 -4.53 19.21
C PRO A 10 -14.41 -4.68 17.73
N HIS A 11 -14.45 -3.62 16.92
CA HIS A 11 -14.94 -3.65 15.53
C HIS A 11 -14.21 -4.65 14.63
N THR A 12 -12.93 -4.91 14.91
CA THR A 12 -12.08 -5.85 14.13
C THR A 12 -11.98 -7.25 14.75
N LEU A 13 -12.89 -7.62 15.64
CA LEU A 13 -12.94 -8.98 16.17
C LEU A 13 -13.45 -9.98 15.12
N THR A 14 -14.45 -9.57 14.35
CA THR A 14 -15.14 -10.42 13.36
C THR A 14 -14.93 -9.94 11.93
N ILE A 15 -14.69 -8.64 11.71
CA ILE A 15 -14.56 -8.05 10.38
C ILE A 15 -13.14 -7.49 10.23
N PRO A 16 -12.37 -7.89 9.19
CA PRO A 16 -11.08 -7.28 8.89
C PRO A 16 -11.21 -5.77 8.68
N LYS A 17 -10.24 -4.99 9.19
CA LYS A 17 -10.24 -3.52 9.10
C LYS A 17 -10.59 -2.97 7.71
N PRO A 18 -10.06 -3.49 6.59
CA PRO A 18 -10.39 -2.98 5.26
C PRO A 18 -11.84 -3.19 4.83
N LEU A 19 -12.55 -4.11 5.47
CA LEU A 19 -13.96 -4.41 5.18
C LEU A 19 -14.94 -3.68 6.11
N ILE A 20 -14.44 -2.91 7.08
CA ILE A 20 -15.30 -2.07 7.92
C ILE A 20 -15.97 -1.03 7.01
N PRO A 21 -17.32 -0.91 7.04
CA PRO A 21 -18.01 0.07 6.22
C PRO A 21 -17.84 1.48 6.77
N VAL A 22 -17.53 2.41 5.87
CA VAL A 22 -17.57 3.86 6.11
C VAL A 22 -18.62 4.44 5.19
N ALA A 23 -19.63 5.10 5.77
CA ALA A 23 -20.81 5.56 5.02
C ALA A 23 -21.51 4.44 4.21
N GLY A 24 -21.54 3.23 4.77
CA GLY A 24 -22.20 2.08 4.17
C GLY A 24 -21.39 1.28 3.13
N VAL A 25 -20.17 1.71 2.80
CA VAL A 25 -19.29 1.07 1.82
C VAL A 25 -17.98 0.62 2.48
N PRO A 26 -17.48 -0.62 2.24
CA PRO A 26 -16.21 -1.08 2.77
C PRO A 26 -15.05 -0.15 2.39
N ILE A 27 -14.11 0.08 3.33
CA ILE A 27 -12.94 0.95 3.10
C ILE A 27 -12.19 0.52 1.84
N VAL A 28 -11.92 -0.78 1.68
CA VAL A 28 -11.17 -1.30 0.53
C VAL A 28 -11.92 -1.08 -0.79
N GLU A 29 -13.24 -1.16 -0.80
CA GLU A 29 -14.05 -0.91 -2.00
C GLU A 29 -13.98 0.56 -2.41
N GLN A 30 -14.13 1.49 -1.45
CA GLN A 30 -13.96 2.91 -1.71
C GLN A 30 -12.56 3.20 -2.26
N LEU A 31 -11.52 2.66 -1.61
CA LEU A 31 -10.14 2.84 -2.03
C LEU A 31 -9.89 2.36 -3.46
N VAL A 32 -10.37 1.16 -3.81
CA VAL A 32 -10.21 0.60 -5.17
C VAL A 32 -10.90 1.49 -6.21
N ARG A 33 -12.11 1.96 -5.94
CA ARG A 33 -12.85 2.87 -6.83
C ARG A 33 -12.17 4.23 -6.97
N ASP A 34 -11.69 4.80 -5.86
CA ASP A 34 -10.99 6.08 -5.86
C ASP A 34 -9.68 6.00 -6.67
N ILE A 35 -8.91 4.93 -6.49
CA ILE A 35 -7.68 4.69 -7.27
C ILE A 35 -8.02 4.51 -8.76
N ALA A 36 -9.04 3.72 -9.09
CA ALA A 36 -9.45 3.52 -10.48
C ALA A 36 -9.84 4.85 -11.15
N GLY A 37 -10.55 5.73 -10.44
CA GLY A 37 -10.91 7.06 -10.92
C GLY A 37 -9.71 8.00 -11.13
N VAL A 38 -8.68 7.86 -10.29
CA VAL A 38 -7.47 8.70 -10.36
C VAL A 38 -6.51 8.26 -11.46
N VAL A 39 -6.31 6.94 -11.60
CA VAL A 39 -5.38 6.37 -12.60
C VAL A 39 -5.85 6.69 -14.02
N ASN A 40 -7.15 6.87 -14.23
CA ASN A 40 -7.78 7.20 -15.52
C ASN A 40 -7.31 6.29 -16.68
N GLN A 41 -7.03 5.04 -16.36
CA GLN A 41 -6.66 3.97 -17.29
C GLN A 41 -7.34 2.68 -16.86
N PRO A 42 -7.65 1.75 -17.76
CA PRO A 42 -8.17 0.44 -17.38
C PRO A 42 -7.21 -0.26 -16.41
N ILE A 43 -7.76 -0.75 -15.29
CA ILE A 43 -7.02 -1.59 -14.36
C ILE A 43 -7.24 -3.03 -14.78
N GLU A 44 -6.17 -3.74 -15.13
CA GLU A 44 -6.23 -5.13 -15.57
C GLU A 44 -6.39 -6.09 -14.40
N GLU A 45 -5.70 -5.81 -13.29
CA GLU A 45 -5.69 -6.68 -12.11
C GLU A 45 -5.73 -5.87 -10.81
N VAL A 46 -6.47 -6.40 -9.82
CA VAL A 46 -6.39 -5.97 -8.41
C VAL A 46 -5.88 -7.15 -7.58
N ALA A 47 -4.62 -7.06 -7.14
CA ALA A 47 -3.99 -8.05 -6.29
C ALA A 47 -4.27 -7.74 -4.80
N PHE A 48 -5.09 -8.56 -4.16
CA PHE A 48 -5.40 -8.42 -2.74
C PHE A 48 -4.46 -9.30 -1.90
N ILE A 49 -3.63 -8.69 -1.08
CA ILE A 49 -2.74 -9.40 -0.16
C ILE A 49 -3.43 -9.45 1.21
N ILE A 50 -3.90 -10.64 1.59
CA ILE A 50 -4.65 -10.89 2.82
C ILE A 50 -3.88 -11.82 3.76
N GLY A 51 -4.36 -11.95 5.00
CA GLY A 51 -3.74 -12.80 6.01
C GLY A 51 -4.27 -14.23 6.02
N ASP A 52 -4.26 -14.80 7.24
CA ASP A 52 -4.65 -16.17 7.54
C ASP A 52 -6.08 -16.49 7.05
N PRO A 53 -6.30 -17.63 6.38
CA PRO A 53 -7.62 -18.11 5.95
C PRO A 53 -8.65 -18.22 7.09
N ALA A 54 -8.23 -18.51 8.31
CA ALA A 54 -9.13 -18.57 9.45
C ALA A 54 -9.82 -17.22 9.76
N PHE A 55 -9.19 -16.11 9.39
CA PHE A 55 -9.72 -14.76 9.57
C PHE A 55 -10.19 -14.13 8.26
N PHE A 56 -9.58 -14.51 7.13
CA PHE A 56 -9.94 -14.10 5.77
C PHE A 56 -10.52 -15.30 5.03
N GLY A 57 -11.72 -15.74 5.44
CA GLY A 57 -12.42 -16.89 4.89
C GLY A 57 -12.95 -16.68 3.46
N ALA A 58 -13.70 -17.68 2.96
CA ALA A 58 -14.20 -17.73 1.58
C ALA A 58 -15.12 -16.53 1.25
N GLU A 59 -16.01 -16.14 2.15
CA GLU A 59 -16.92 -15.00 1.95
C GLU A 59 -16.18 -13.69 1.73
N ILE A 60 -15.06 -13.47 2.49
CA ILE A 60 -14.22 -12.29 2.31
C ILE A 60 -13.51 -12.32 0.96
N VAL A 61 -13.03 -13.50 0.55
CA VAL A 61 -12.40 -13.68 -0.76
C VAL A 61 -13.39 -13.35 -1.87
N GLU A 62 -14.59 -13.88 -1.83
CA GLU A 62 -15.65 -13.60 -2.81
C GLU A 62 -15.98 -12.11 -2.89
N GLN A 63 -16.11 -11.45 -1.74
CA GLN A 63 -16.35 -10.00 -1.68
C GLN A 63 -15.21 -9.20 -2.33
N LEU A 64 -13.94 -9.55 -2.07
CA LEU A 64 -12.79 -8.90 -2.67
C LEU A 64 -12.73 -9.11 -4.19
N LEU A 65 -12.96 -10.32 -4.65
CA LEU A 65 -13.01 -10.63 -6.08
C LEU A 65 -14.15 -9.87 -6.78
N LYS A 66 -15.31 -9.73 -6.13
CA LYS A 66 -16.41 -8.92 -6.62
C LYS A 66 -16.03 -7.45 -6.76
N ILE A 67 -15.33 -6.86 -5.76
CA ILE A 67 -14.85 -5.47 -5.81
C ILE A 67 -13.98 -5.23 -7.05
N ALA A 68 -13.06 -6.15 -7.38
CA ALA A 68 -12.26 -6.06 -8.58
C ALA A 68 -13.11 -6.17 -9.86
N SER A 69 -14.04 -7.11 -9.91
CA SER A 69 -14.95 -7.30 -11.04
C SER A 69 -15.84 -6.08 -11.28
N ASP A 70 -16.29 -5.40 -10.22
CA ASP A 70 -17.16 -4.21 -10.31
C ASP A 70 -16.49 -3.03 -11.00
N ILE A 71 -15.15 -3.00 -11.08
CA ILE A 71 -14.36 -2.02 -11.85
C ILE A 71 -13.83 -2.58 -13.17
N GLY A 72 -14.25 -3.78 -13.56
CA GLY A 72 -13.82 -4.45 -14.80
C GLY A 72 -12.43 -5.10 -14.73
N ALA A 73 -11.85 -5.26 -13.54
CA ALA A 73 -10.53 -5.84 -13.33
C ALA A 73 -10.59 -7.32 -12.90
N LYS A 74 -9.52 -8.07 -13.16
CA LYS A 74 -9.31 -9.39 -12.57
C LYS A 74 -8.94 -9.23 -11.09
N GLY A 75 -9.64 -9.92 -10.19
CA GLY A 75 -9.23 -10.06 -8.79
C GLY A 75 -8.26 -11.23 -8.60
N THR A 76 -7.15 -11.02 -7.90
CA THR A 76 -6.22 -12.08 -7.51
C THR A 76 -5.95 -12.02 -6.01
N ILE A 77 -5.98 -13.16 -5.34
CA ILE A 77 -5.77 -13.26 -3.90
C ILE A 77 -4.40 -13.83 -3.60
N TYR A 78 -3.61 -13.09 -2.84
CA TYR A 78 -2.33 -13.52 -2.28
C TYR A 78 -2.41 -13.57 -0.76
N ARG A 79 -1.60 -14.41 -0.12
CA ARG A 79 -1.65 -14.59 1.33
C ARG A 79 -0.30 -14.35 1.99
N GLN A 80 -0.28 -13.42 2.93
CA GLN A 80 0.80 -13.25 3.88
C GLN A 80 0.45 -14.03 5.16
N LEU A 81 0.89 -15.27 5.27
CA LEU A 81 0.58 -16.12 6.44
C LEU A 81 1.36 -15.69 7.69
N LYS A 82 2.58 -15.19 7.51
CA LYS A 82 3.41 -14.64 8.59
C LYS A 82 3.47 -13.12 8.43
N PRO A 83 3.04 -12.34 9.43
CA PRO A 83 3.05 -10.87 9.35
C PRO A 83 4.47 -10.33 9.54
N GLN A 84 5.26 -10.33 8.47
CA GLN A 84 6.66 -9.90 8.45
C GLN A 84 6.87 -8.48 7.89
N GLY A 85 5.82 -7.68 7.84
CA GLY A 85 5.88 -6.28 7.41
C GLY A 85 5.35 -6.02 6.00
N THR A 86 5.35 -4.75 5.61
CA THR A 86 4.73 -4.26 4.37
C THR A 86 5.50 -4.65 3.12
N GLY A 87 6.84 -4.65 3.17
CA GLY A 87 7.68 -5.12 2.07
C GLY A 87 7.49 -6.60 1.79
N HIS A 88 7.47 -7.43 2.84
CA HIS A 88 7.19 -8.86 2.70
C HIS A 88 5.75 -9.10 2.17
N ALA A 89 4.76 -8.29 2.59
CA ALA A 89 3.41 -8.41 2.06
C ALA A 89 3.37 -8.23 0.54
N ILE A 90 4.04 -7.20 0.02
CA ILE A 90 4.12 -6.94 -1.41
C ILE A 90 4.77 -8.12 -2.14
N MET A 91 5.85 -8.67 -1.59
CA MET A 91 6.55 -9.83 -2.18
C MET A 91 5.71 -11.11 -2.19
N CYS A 92 4.67 -11.23 -1.33
CA CYS A 92 3.70 -12.33 -1.45
C CYS A 92 2.89 -12.27 -2.76
N ALA A 93 2.80 -11.10 -3.40
CA ALA A 93 2.15 -10.90 -4.69
C ALA A 93 3.16 -10.87 -5.86
N GLU A 94 4.34 -11.47 -5.70
CA GLU A 94 5.45 -11.48 -6.66
C GLU A 94 5.01 -11.75 -8.11
N PRO A 95 4.10 -12.70 -8.41
CA PRO A 95 3.66 -12.96 -9.79
C PRO A 95 2.94 -11.80 -10.47
N SER A 96 2.32 -10.88 -9.69
CA SER A 96 1.63 -9.69 -10.20
C SER A 96 2.52 -8.43 -10.20
N LEU A 97 3.81 -8.54 -9.85
CA LEU A 97 4.72 -7.38 -9.79
C LEU A 97 5.45 -7.18 -11.12
N SER A 98 4.72 -6.68 -12.14
CA SER A 98 5.26 -6.30 -13.45
C SER A 98 4.49 -5.11 -14.02
N GLY A 99 5.17 -4.27 -14.82
CA GLY A 99 4.59 -3.10 -15.46
C GLY A 99 4.14 -2.00 -14.50
N PRO A 100 3.26 -1.10 -14.95
CA PRO A 100 2.74 -0.01 -14.11
C PRO A 100 1.83 -0.54 -12.99
N ALA A 101 2.05 -0.08 -11.75
CA ALA A 101 1.22 -0.51 -10.64
C ALA A 101 1.04 0.56 -9.57
N VAL A 102 -0.11 0.53 -8.88
CA VAL A 102 -0.36 1.27 -7.66
C VAL A 102 -0.33 0.30 -6.48
N VAL A 103 0.49 0.60 -5.49
CA VAL A 103 0.47 -0.07 -4.18
C VAL A 103 -0.29 0.81 -3.20
N ALA A 104 -1.30 0.26 -2.53
CA ALA A 104 -2.09 1.01 -1.56
C ALA A 104 -2.33 0.21 -0.28
N TYR A 105 -2.23 0.89 0.86
CA TYR A 105 -2.64 0.33 2.14
C TYR A 105 -4.16 0.41 2.28
N ALA A 106 -4.78 -0.72 2.47
CA ALA A 106 -6.23 -0.87 2.46
C ALA A 106 -6.95 -0.29 3.70
N ASP A 107 -6.31 0.60 4.43
CA ASP A 107 -6.88 1.34 5.56
C ASP A 107 -6.82 2.86 5.36
N THR A 108 -6.48 3.29 4.15
CA THR A 108 -6.40 4.68 3.75
C THR A 108 -7.56 5.00 2.82
N LEU A 109 -8.30 6.06 3.12
CA LEU A 109 -9.28 6.67 2.22
C LEU A 109 -8.70 7.96 1.67
N ILE A 110 -8.81 8.14 0.36
CA ILE A 110 -8.35 9.35 -0.32
C ILE A 110 -9.53 10.04 -1.02
N ARG A 111 -9.54 11.36 -0.95
CA ARG A 111 -10.32 12.21 -1.85
C ARG A 111 -9.33 13.19 -2.47
N ALA A 112 -8.92 12.92 -3.67
CA ALA A 112 -7.97 13.75 -4.37
C ALA A 112 -8.33 13.83 -5.85
N GLN A 113 -8.17 15.01 -6.42
CA GLN A 113 -8.20 15.23 -7.86
C GLN A 113 -6.75 15.42 -8.30
N PHE A 114 -6.16 14.40 -8.89
CA PHE A 114 -4.83 14.47 -9.47
C PHE A 114 -4.76 13.57 -10.70
N SER A 115 -3.81 13.84 -11.56
CA SER A 115 -3.45 12.98 -12.69
C SER A 115 -2.06 12.42 -12.44
N LEU A 116 -1.82 11.20 -12.92
CA LEU A 116 -0.47 10.64 -12.92
C LEU A 116 0.38 11.43 -13.91
N ASP A 117 1.57 11.87 -13.48
CA ASP A 117 2.56 12.42 -14.38
C ASP A 117 3.15 11.28 -15.23
N PRO A 118 2.95 11.24 -16.56
CA PRO A 118 3.44 10.17 -17.42
C PRO A 118 4.98 10.10 -17.50
N LYS A 119 5.66 11.17 -17.07
CA LYS A 119 7.13 11.24 -17.03
C LYS A 119 7.71 10.71 -15.74
N ALA A 120 6.92 10.61 -14.67
CA ALA A 120 7.40 10.14 -13.39
C ALA A 120 7.64 8.62 -13.41
N ASP A 121 8.81 8.19 -12.96
CA ASP A 121 9.13 6.77 -12.76
C ASP A 121 8.38 6.19 -11.55
N SER A 122 8.17 7.01 -10.52
CA SER A 122 7.36 6.67 -9.35
C SER A 122 6.75 7.92 -8.71
N ILE A 123 5.61 7.75 -8.02
CA ILE A 123 4.93 8.82 -7.29
C ILE A 123 4.59 8.29 -5.90
N ILE A 124 4.91 9.08 -4.87
CA ILE A 124 4.51 8.80 -3.49
C ILE A 124 3.54 9.88 -3.05
N TRP A 125 2.33 9.48 -2.65
CA TRP A 125 1.37 10.43 -2.12
C TRP A 125 1.67 10.76 -0.68
N VAL A 126 1.69 12.06 -0.39
CA VAL A 126 2.02 12.59 0.91
C VAL A 126 0.97 13.60 1.38
N LYS A 127 0.88 13.78 2.68
CA LYS A 127 0.04 14.80 3.32
C LYS A 127 0.87 15.59 4.31
N LYS A 128 0.68 16.92 4.33
CA LYS A 128 1.26 17.76 5.38
C LYS A 128 0.58 17.45 6.71
N VAL A 129 1.38 17.14 7.72
CA VAL A 129 0.92 16.79 9.08
C VAL A 129 1.59 17.69 10.11
N LYS A 130 0.95 17.79 11.30
CA LYS A 130 1.51 18.57 12.44
C LYS A 130 2.51 17.78 13.28
N GLN A 131 2.39 16.45 13.26
CA GLN A 131 3.20 15.52 14.08
C GLN A 131 3.89 14.49 13.15
N PRO A 132 4.94 14.90 12.43
CA PRO A 132 5.61 14.05 11.44
C PRO A 132 6.32 12.85 12.06
N GLU A 133 6.71 12.90 13.33
CA GLU A 133 7.38 11.84 14.07
C GLU A 133 6.57 10.54 14.20
N ALA A 134 5.25 10.61 13.94
CA ALA A 134 4.37 9.43 13.95
C ALA A 134 4.38 8.64 12.65
N TYR A 135 4.98 9.17 11.57
CA TYR A 135 4.86 8.66 10.21
C TYR A 135 6.22 8.49 9.52
N GLY A 136 6.22 7.77 8.41
CA GLY A 136 7.26 7.92 7.40
C GLY A 136 7.12 9.28 6.71
N VAL A 137 8.21 10.02 6.58
CA VAL A 137 8.23 11.34 5.93
C VAL A 137 9.20 11.36 4.78
N VAL A 138 8.93 12.21 3.78
CA VAL A 138 9.83 12.42 2.64
C VAL A 138 10.42 13.84 2.67
N GLN A 139 11.68 13.95 2.24
CA GLN A 139 12.32 15.21 1.93
C GLN A 139 12.44 15.35 0.41
N LEU A 140 12.19 16.56 -0.09
CA LEU A 140 12.23 16.87 -1.52
C LEU A 140 13.39 17.83 -1.82
N ASN A 141 13.92 17.75 -3.02
CA ASN A 141 14.78 18.80 -3.59
C ASN A 141 13.93 19.93 -4.19
N ASP A 142 14.60 20.97 -4.70
CA ASP A 142 13.95 22.13 -5.33
C ASP A 142 13.13 21.78 -6.59
N GLN A 143 13.37 20.63 -7.19
CA GLN A 143 12.64 20.12 -8.36
C GLN A 143 11.45 19.25 -7.96
N GLY A 144 11.19 19.06 -6.66
CA GLY A 144 10.12 18.23 -6.13
C GLY A 144 10.41 16.72 -6.14
N ALA A 145 11.63 16.31 -6.47
CA ALA A 145 12.02 14.91 -6.39
C ALA A 145 12.38 14.51 -4.95
N ILE A 146 12.03 13.28 -4.58
CA ILE A 146 12.32 12.73 -3.26
C ILE A 146 13.82 12.46 -3.15
N THR A 147 14.46 13.04 -2.14
CA THR A 147 15.87 12.83 -1.82
C THR A 147 16.10 11.96 -0.60
N GLN A 148 15.09 11.85 0.26
CA GLN A 148 15.16 11.05 1.47
C GLN A 148 13.77 10.60 1.91
N LEU A 149 13.72 9.40 2.48
CA LEU A 149 12.55 8.85 3.16
C LEU A 149 12.98 8.34 4.53
N VAL A 150 12.38 8.87 5.59
CA VAL A 150 12.73 8.55 6.98
C VAL A 150 11.50 8.04 7.72
N GLU A 151 11.57 6.83 8.27
CA GLU A 151 10.50 6.25 9.08
C GLU A 151 10.58 6.79 10.49
N LYS A 152 9.49 7.41 10.97
CA LYS A 152 9.32 7.93 12.34
C LYS A 152 10.56 8.70 12.83
N PRO A 153 10.88 9.83 12.20
CA PRO A 153 12.10 10.58 12.52
C PRO A 153 12.10 11.05 13.97
N LYS A 154 13.25 10.92 14.65
CA LYS A 154 13.43 11.40 16.02
C LYS A 154 13.63 12.91 16.07
N GLU A 155 14.19 13.47 14.99
CA GLU A 155 14.38 14.90 14.77
C GLU A 155 13.54 15.34 13.58
N PHE A 156 13.20 16.63 13.52
CA PHE A 156 12.41 17.15 12.41
C PHE A 156 13.16 17.02 11.08
N VAL A 157 12.59 16.30 10.13
CA VAL A 157 13.11 16.15 8.75
C VAL A 157 12.19 16.88 7.77
N SER A 158 10.89 16.62 7.83
CA SER A 158 9.87 17.16 6.95
C SER A 158 8.48 16.93 7.56
N ASN A 159 7.52 17.73 7.15
CA ASN A 159 6.11 17.53 7.51
C ASN A 159 5.29 16.80 6.44
N LEU A 160 5.94 16.27 5.39
CA LEU A 160 5.32 15.54 4.30
C LEU A 160 5.23 14.04 4.66
N ALA A 161 4.16 13.66 5.33
CA ALA A 161 3.91 12.27 5.74
C ALA A 161 3.42 11.41 4.59
N VAL A 162 4.00 10.24 4.42
CA VAL A 162 3.56 9.22 3.46
C VAL A 162 2.21 8.66 3.91
N ILE A 163 1.25 8.60 2.98
CA ILE A 163 -0.12 8.13 3.28
C ILE A 163 -0.35 6.66 2.88
N GLY A 164 0.68 5.96 2.44
CA GLY A 164 0.60 4.53 2.09
C GLY A 164 -0.01 4.26 0.71
N ILE A 165 0.12 5.20 -0.21
CA ILE A 165 -0.25 5.04 -1.62
C ILE A 165 0.95 5.43 -2.46
N TYR A 166 1.30 4.54 -3.42
CA TYR A 166 2.50 4.62 -4.23
C TYR A 166 2.17 4.20 -5.66
N TYR A 167 2.66 4.92 -6.65
CA TYR A 167 2.65 4.50 -8.05
C TYR A 167 4.07 4.21 -8.50
N PHE A 168 4.22 3.15 -9.27
CA PHE A 168 5.46 2.77 -9.96
C PHE A 168 5.13 2.55 -11.43
N LYS A 169 5.86 3.20 -12.32
CA LYS A 169 5.77 2.99 -13.78
C LYS A 169 6.25 1.59 -14.15
N GLU A 170 7.23 1.07 -13.39
CA GLU A 170 7.73 -0.28 -13.49
C GLU A 170 7.95 -0.86 -12.07
N ILE A 171 6.95 -1.58 -11.58
CA ILE A 171 6.96 -2.15 -10.21
C ILE A 171 8.05 -3.22 -10.04
N GLY A 172 8.55 -3.80 -11.14
CA GLY A 172 9.66 -4.75 -11.11
C GLY A 172 10.93 -4.17 -10.47
N LYS A 173 11.15 -2.86 -10.55
CA LYS A 173 12.24 -2.18 -9.85
C LYS A 173 12.06 -2.29 -8.32
N LEU A 174 10.85 -2.02 -7.82
CA LEU A 174 10.54 -2.18 -6.40
C LEU A 174 10.65 -3.65 -5.96
N LYS A 175 10.16 -4.58 -6.78
CA LYS A 175 10.30 -6.03 -6.55
C LYS A 175 11.76 -6.41 -6.34
N ALA A 176 12.67 -6.02 -7.23
CA ALA A 176 14.09 -6.30 -7.12
C ALA A 176 14.70 -5.66 -5.84
N ALA A 177 14.33 -4.43 -5.53
CA ALA A 177 14.78 -3.75 -4.31
C ALA A 177 14.29 -4.45 -3.04
N LEU A 178 13.02 -4.86 -3.00
CA LEU A 178 12.46 -5.59 -1.86
C LEU A 178 13.07 -6.98 -1.73
N GLN A 179 13.36 -7.68 -2.84
CA GLN A 179 14.05 -8.96 -2.80
C GLN A 179 15.42 -8.81 -2.12
N SER A 180 16.21 -7.79 -2.48
CA SER A 180 17.50 -7.58 -1.83
C SER A 180 17.36 -7.21 -0.34
N VAL A 181 16.30 -6.50 0.06
CA VAL A 181 15.99 -6.22 1.48
C VAL A 181 15.71 -7.53 2.26
N LEU A 182 15.00 -8.48 1.64
CA LEU A 182 14.72 -9.78 2.25
C LEU A 182 15.99 -10.65 2.32
N ASP A 183 16.79 -10.70 1.25
CA ASP A 183 17.99 -11.50 1.17
C ASP A 183 19.06 -11.05 2.19
N GLU A 184 19.20 -9.74 2.38
CA GLU A 184 20.07 -9.12 3.39
C GLU A 184 19.49 -9.18 4.80
N LYS A 185 18.25 -9.65 4.95
CA LYS A 185 17.51 -9.67 6.24
C LYS A 185 17.48 -8.30 6.91
N LEU A 186 17.31 -7.25 6.13
CA LEU A 186 17.21 -5.87 6.61
C LEU A 186 15.87 -5.65 7.30
N ILE A 187 15.84 -5.80 8.62
CA ILE A 187 14.64 -5.74 9.46
C ILE A 187 14.67 -4.47 10.30
N HIS A 188 13.63 -3.64 10.18
CA HIS A 188 13.42 -2.46 11.02
C HIS A 188 12.15 -2.62 11.87
N GLY A 189 12.29 -2.50 13.19
CA GLY A 189 11.17 -2.69 14.11
C GLY A 189 10.57 -4.10 14.09
N GLY A 190 11.33 -5.12 13.69
CA GLY A 190 10.85 -6.51 13.56
C GLY A 190 10.18 -6.83 12.23
N GLU A 191 10.19 -5.91 11.25
CA GLU A 191 9.46 -6.04 10.00
C GLU A 191 10.31 -5.61 8.78
N TYR A 192 10.04 -6.21 7.62
CA TYR A 192 10.52 -5.75 6.32
C TYR A 192 9.61 -4.62 5.82
N GLN A 193 10.12 -3.41 5.78
CA GLN A 193 9.34 -2.23 5.39
C GLN A 193 9.43 -1.96 3.89
N ILE A 194 8.32 -1.52 3.27
CA ILE A 194 8.34 -1.05 1.87
C ILE A 194 9.33 0.12 1.72
N ASN A 195 9.41 0.97 2.75
CA ASN A 195 10.28 2.14 2.76
C ASN A 195 11.75 1.78 2.54
N ASP A 196 12.22 0.62 3.00
CA ASP A 196 13.60 0.19 2.78
C ASP A 196 13.85 -0.22 1.32
N GLY A 197 12.85 -0.80 0.64
CA GLY A 197 12.89 -1.01 -0.80
C GLY A 197 12.88 0.30 -1.58
N ILE A 198 12.02 1.26 -1.19
CA ILE A 198 11.94 2.59 -1.85
C ILE A 198 13.24 3.37 -1.71
N LYS A 199 13.91 3.33 -0.55
CA LYS A 199 15.22 3.98 -0.35
C LYS A 199 16.30 3.51 -1.31
N ARG A 200 16.17 2.29 -1.87
CA ARG A 200 17.10 1.76 -2.87
C ARG A 200 16.80 2.26 -4.29
N LEU A 201 15.67 2.93 -4.48
CA LEU A 201 15.24 3.51 -5.75
C LEU A 201 15.51 5.02 -5.84
N ILE A 202 15.78 5.67 -4.70
CA ILE A 202 16.17 7.09 -4.59
C ILE A 202 17.68 7.22 -4.80
#